data_6e49cb0a25835b903a12c3531eb4ad0c
#
_entry.id   6e49cb0a25835b903a12c3531eb4ad0c
#
_cell.length_a   1.000
_cell.length_b   1.000
_cell.length_c   1.000
_cell.angle_alpha   90.00
_cell.angle_beta   90.00
_cell.angle_gamma   90.00
#
_symmetry.space_group_name_H-M   'P 1'
#
loop_
_entity.id
_entity.type
_entity.pdbx_description
1 polymer ?
#
loop_
_entity_poly.entity_id
_entity_poly.type
_entity_poly.pdbx_seq_one_letter_code
_entity_poly.pdbx_strand_id
1 'polypeptide(L)'
;AIKHFQSKHQLKATGRADAKTVATVSKIAGDGLVDPRCDRKGITLCVDKTQLVTRYVKDGTVIRTFDINIGPEQGDPKFGQYSSTREGVNPIRSKQVLSVSTSYGYEMPYWMGFDGGIGFHYSKYFDQTGYQDTSMGCTILRSEDDARWLFNNTPMGTKVVVYS
;
A
#
# COMPACT_ATOMS: atom_id res chain seq x y z
N ALA A 1 -1.88 11.67 16.36
CA ALA A 1 -2.85 11.41 15.28
C ALA A 1 -2.75 12.44 14.14
N ILE A 2 -3.00 13.79 14.38
CA ILE A 2 -3.06 14.80 13.28
C ILE A 2 -1.73 14.93 12.52
N LYS A 3 -0.58 15.05 13.21
CA LYS A 3 0.73 15.11 12.55
C LYS A 3 1.01 13.89 11.68
N HIS A 4 0.62 12.70 12.14
CA HIS A 4 0.77 11.47 11.36
C HIS A 4 -0.08 11.52 10.08
N PHE A 5 -1.34 11.92 10.18
CA PHE A 5 -2.21 12.12 9.03
C PHE A 5 -1.63 13.14 8.05
N GLN A 6 -1.16 14.28 8.54
CA GLN A 6 -0.55 15.32 7.71
C GLN A 6 0.68 14.81 6.98
N SER A 7 1.60 14.12 7.65
CA SER A 7 2.76 13.48 7.02
C SER A 7 2.35 12.48 5.95
N LYS A 8 1.38 11.62 6.26
CA LYS A 8 0.85 10.59 5.35
C LYS A 8 0.34 11.17 4.04
N HIS A 9 -0.30 12.34 4.10
CA HIS A 9 -0.88 13.02 2.94
C HIS A 9 -0.03 14.22 2.47
N GLN A 10 1.27 14.22 2.76
CA GLN A 10 2.23 15.24 2.32
C GLN A 10 1.83 16.68 2.69
N LEU A 11 1.08 16.83 3.77
CA LEU A 11 0.75 18.13 4.35
C LEU A 11 1.82 18.56 5.36
N LYS A 12 1.92 19.86 5.62
CA LYS A 12 2.78 20.37 6.69
C LYS A 12 2.33 19.79 8.03
N ALA A 13 3.20 19.07 8.72
CA ALA A 13 2.89 18.35 9.96
C ALA A 13 2.80 19.27 11.18
N THR A 14 1.83 20.21 11.16
CA THR A 14 1.62 21.22 12.22
C THR A 14 1.01 20.64 13.50
N GLY A 15 0.31 19.50 13.38
CA GLY A 15 -0.49 18.93 14.47
C GLY A 15 -1.83 19.63 14.70
N ARG A 16 -2.20 20.60 13.86
CA ARG A 16 -3.47 21.33 13.89
C ARG A 16 -4.33 20.94 12.69
N ALA A 17 -5.63 20.81 12.87
CA ALA A 17 -6.58 20.60 11.78
C ALA A 17 -6.84 21.93 11.04
N ASP A 18 -5.84 22.39 10.28
CA ASP A 18 -5.97 23.57 9.41
C ASP A 18 -6.89 23.28 8.21
N ALA A 19 -7.20 24.32 7.41
CA ALA A 19 -8.13 24.21 6.28
C ALA A 19 -7.69 23.14 5.26
N LYS A 20 -6.37 23.01 4.99
CA LYS A 20 -5.86 21.96 4.08
C LYS A 20 -6.04 20.57 4.66
N THR A 21 -5.77 20.40 5.95
CA THR A 21 -5.98 19.14 6.67
C THR A 21 -7.45 18.74 6.63
N VAL A 22 -8.37 19.67 6.94
CA VAL A 22 -9.81 19.42 6.91
C VAL A 22 -10.30 19.07 5.51
N ALA A 23 -9.87 19.81 4.48
CA ALA A 23 -10.25 19.52 3.08
C ALA A 23 -9.77 18.14 2.65
N THR A 24 -8.55 17.74 3.02
CA THR A 24 -8.01 16.40 2.72
C THR A 24 -8.79 15.31 3.43
N VAL A 25 -9.16 15.50 4.71
CA VAL A 25 -10.01 14.56 5.45
C VAL A 25 -11.37 14.43 4.77
N SER A 26 -12.01 15.55 4.40
CA SER A 26 -13.33 15.53 3.73
C SER A 26 -13.28 14.79 2.40
N LYS A 27 -12.25 15.01 1.58
CA LYS A 27 -12.04 14.29 0.34
C LYS A 27 -11.94 12.78 0.60
N ILE A 28 -11.05 12.36 1.47
CA ILE A 28 -10.81 10.93 1.79
C ILE A 28 -12.07 10.28 2.40
N ALA A 29 -12.79 10.98 3.28
CA ALA A 29 -14.03 10.47 3.87
C ALA A 29 -15.16 10.35 2.85
N GLY A 30 -15.20 11.23 1.84
CA GLY A 30 -16.14 11.11 0.72
C GLY A 30 -15.86 9.91 -0.17
N ASP A 31 -14.58 9.56 -0.34
CA ASP A 31 -14.12 8.41 -1.14
C ASP A 31 -14.11 7.09 -0.33
N GLY A 32 -14.59 7.12 0.92
CA GLY A 32 -14.41 6.07 1.94
C GLY A 32 -15.08 4.72 1.69
N LEU A 33 -15.64 4.49 0.50
CA LEU A 33 -16.18 3.20 0.10
C LEU A 33 -15.06 2.30 -0.43
N VAL A 34 -15.02 1.08 0.06
CA VAL A 34 -14.17 0.04 -0.52
C VAL A 34 -14.62 -0.18 -1.97
N ASP A 35 -13.68 -0.19 -2.90
CA ASP A 35 -13.99 -0.41 -4.33
C ASP A 35 -14.88 -1.66 -4.50
N PRO A 36 -15.97 -1.59 -5.30
CA PRO A 36 -16.89 -2.71 -5.48
C PRO A 36 -16.22 -4.01 -5.96
N ARG A 37 -15.07 -3.92 -6.63
CA ARG A 37 -14.26 -5.09 -7.03
C ARG A 37 -13.69 -5.86 -5.85
N CYS A 38 -13.68 -5.26 -4.67
CA CYS A 38 -13.27 -5.86 -3.41
C CYS A 38 -14.39 -6.65 -2.73
N ASP A 39 -15.66 -6.37 -3.06
CA ASP A 39 -16.82 -7.08 -2.53
C ASP A 39 -17.05 -8.38 -3.29
N ARG A 40 -16.41 -9.44 -2.82
CA ARG A 40 -16.49 -10.77 -3.46
C ARG A 40 -16.23 -11.88 -2.46
N LYS A 41 -16.66 -13.08 -2.82
CA LYS A 41 -16.42 -14.30 -2.05
C LYS A 41 -14.91 -14.62 -2.01
N GLY A 42 -14.43 -15.03 -0.85
CA GLY A 42 -13.04 -15.35 -0.60
C GLY A 42 -12.22 -14.14 -0.12
N ILE A 43 -10.89 -14.25 -0.23
CA ILE A 43 -9.96 -13.22 0.21
C ILE A 43 -9.62 -12.29 -0.95
N THR A 44 -9.63 -10.99 -0.68
CA THR A 44 -9.17 -9.93 -1.60
C THR A 44 -8.30 -8.94 -0.85
N LEU A 45 -7.18 -8.55 -1.42
CA LEU A 45 -6.34 -7.44 -0.93
C LEU A 45 -6.70 -6.18 -1.70
N CYS A 46 -7.15 -5.16 -0.99
CA CYS A 46 -7.66 -3.91 -1.56
C CYS A 46 -6.71 -2.78 -1.23
N VAL A 47 -5.96 -2.34 -2.22
CA VAL A 47 -4.96 -1.26 -2.13
C VAL A 47 -5.62 0.04 -2.54
N ASP A 48 -5.90 0.89 -1.55
CA ASP A 48 -6.44 2.22 -1.71
C ASP A 48 -5.29 3.23 -1.75
N LYS A 49 -5.00 3.76 -2.93
CA LYS A 49 -3.90 4.70 -3.15
C LYS A 49 -4.20 6.08 -2.55
N THR A 50 -5.46 6.48 -2.53
CA THR A 50 -5.89 7.77 -1.96
C THR A 50 -5.72 7.78 -0.44
N GLN A 51 -6.14 6.70 0.22
CA GLN A 51 -6.02 6.59 1.67
C GLN A 51 -4.66 6.04 2.15
N LEU A 52 -3.82 5.54 1.24
CA LEU A 52 -2.56 4.86 1.53
C LEU A 52 -2.75 3.72 2.54
N VAL A 53 -3.70 2.85 2.25
CA VAL A 53 -3.97 1.66 3.04
C VAL A 53 -4.18 0.44 2.15
N THR A 54 -3.84 -0.72 2.70
CA THR A 54 -4.30 -2.01 2.18
C THR A 54 -5.32 -2.59 3.14
N ARG A 55 -6.47 -3.00 2.62
CA ARG A 55 -7.48 -3.73 3.39
C ARG A 55 -7.44 -5.21 3.01
N TYR A 56 -7.35 -6.05 4.01
CA TYR A 56 -7.59 -7.49 3.87
C TYR A 56 -9.10 -7.72 4.02
N VAL A 57 -9.73 -8.05 2.92
CA VAL A 57 -11.18 -8.27 2.83
C VAL A 57 -11.45 -9.76 2.70
N LYS A 58 -12.39 -10.27 3.47
CA LYS A 58 -12.86 -11.65 3.39
C LYS A 58 -14.37 -11.65 3.24
N ASP A 59 -14.87 -12.27 2.17
CA ASP A 59 -16.30 -12.35 1.88
C ASP A 59 -17.02 -10.97 1.95
N GLY A 60 -16.42 -9.94 1.35
CA GLY A 60 -16.90 -8.56 1.37
C GLY A 60 -16.65 -7.79 2.68
N THR A 61 -16.19 -8.45 3.73
CA THR A 61 -15.98 -7.82 5.04
C THR A 61 -14.50 -7.45 5.23
N VAL A 62 -14.23 -6.20 5.61
CA VAL A 62 -12.88 -5.74 5.97
C VAL A 62 -12.49 -6.36 7.31
N ILE A 63 -11.50 -7.24 7.30
CA ILE A 63 -10.99 -7.92 8.50
C ILE A 63 -9.85 -7.13 9.15
N ARG A 64 -8.96 -6.54 8.32
CA ARG A 64 -7.82 -5.77 8.82
C ARG A 64 -7.40 -4.71 7.80
N THR A 65 -6.91 -3.58 8.30
CA THR A 65 -6.37 -2.47 7.49
C THR A 65 -4.93 -2.22 7.88
N PHE A 66 -4.08 -2.01 6.88
CA PHE A 66 -2.64 -1.78 7.04
C PHE A 66 -2.26 -0.44 6.44
N ASP A 67 -1.44 0.31 7.14
CA ASP A 67 -0.75 1.48 6.57
C ASP A 67 0.28 1.04 5.54
N ILE A 68 0.27 1.69 4.37
CA ILE A 68 1.19 1.38 3.28
C ILE A 68 1.87 2.65 2.75
N ASN A 69 3.03 2.44 2.13
CA ASN A 69 3.64 3.38 1.19
C ASN A 69 3.60 2.77 -0.22
N ILE A 70 3.47 3.61 -1.23
CA ILE A 70 3.31 3.22 -2.63
C ILE A 70 4.25 4.01 -3.54
N GLY A 71 4.42 3.57 -4.78
CA GLY A 71 5.12 4.33 -5.82
C GLY A 71 4.32 5.55 -6.29
N PRO A 72 4.99 6.58 -6.81
CA PRO A 72 4.34 7.79 -7.32
C PRO A 72 3.44 7.45 -8.51
N GLU A 73 2.39 8.25 -8.72
CA GLU A 73 1.36 7.97 -9.73
C GLU A 73 1.92 7.93 -11.15
N GLN A 74 2.83 8.85 -11.49
CA GLN A 74 3.45 8.94 -12.81
C GLN A 74 4.78 8.20 -12.91
N GLY A 75 5.14 7.42 -11.89
CA GLY A 75 6.49 6.87 -11.77
C GLY A 75 7.53 7.91 -11.38
N ASP A 76 8.72 7.47 -11.05
CA ASP A 76 9.85 8.34 -10.77
C ASP A 76 10.61 8.61 -12.09
N PRO A 77 10.91 9.88 -12.45
CA PRO A 77 11.65 10.19 -13.66
C PRO A 77 13.00 9.46 -13.78
N LYS A 78 13.61 9.12 -12.64
CA LYS A 78 14.86 8.37 -12.57
C LYS A 78 14.68 6.87 -12.85
N PHE A 79 13.52 6.31 -12.48
CA PHE A 79 13.24 4.87 -12.56
C PHE A 79 12.13 4.53 -13.55
N GLY A 80 11.55 5.54 -14.22
CA GLY A 80 10.52 5.39 -15.24
C GLY A 80 9.14 4.97 -14.69
N GLN A 81 8.20 4.73 -15.60
CA GLN A 81 6.81 4.37 -15.25
C GLN A 81 6.68 3.07 -14.44
N TYR A 82 7.69 2.22 -14.47
CA TYR A 82 7.69 0.96 -13.70
C TYR A 82 7.83 1.16 -12.19
N SER A 83 8.14 2.38 -11.74
CA SER A 83 8.18 2.75 -10.32
C SER A 83 6.82 3.19 -9.76
N SER A 84 5.75 3.14 -10.55
CA SER A 84 4.38 3.45 -10.11
C SER A 84 3.65 2.20 -9.58
N THR A 85 2.86 2.35 -8.53
CA THR A 85 1.88 1.33 -8.11
C THR A 85 0.66 1.44 -9.02
N ARG A 86 0.58 0.56 -10.02
CA ARG A 86 -0.42 0.62 -11.08
C ARG A 86 -1.78 0.12 -10.60
N GLU A 87 -2.84 0.80 -11.04
CA GLU A 87 -4.21 0.37 -10.80
C GLU A 87 -4.56 -0.89 -11.62
N GLY A 88 -5.47 -1.67 -11.08
CA GLY A 88 -5.93 -2.88 -11.74
C GLY A 88 -6.27 -4.01 -10.78
N VAL A 89 -6.50 -5.19 -11.36
CA VAL A 89 -6.77 -6.42 -10.61
C VAL A 89 -5.79 -7.51 -11.04
N ASN A 90 -4.94 -7.92 -10.12
CA ASN A 90 -3.90 -8.92 -10.36
C ASN A 90 -3.91 -9.99 -9.26
N PRO A 91 -3.58 -11.24 -9.54
CA PRO A 91 -3.41 -12.25 -8.49
C PRO A 91 -2.02 -12.18 -7.87
N ILE A 92 -1.89 -12.61 -6.61
CA ILE A 92 -0.58 -12.92 -6.01
C ILE A 92 0.05 -14.06 -6.82
N ARG A 93 1.20 -13.81 -7.43
CA ARG A 93 1.91 -14.73 -8.34
C ARG A 93 3.17 -15.34 -7.73
N SER A 94 3.73 -14.71 -6.70
CA SER A 94 4.92 -15.22 -6.02
C SER A 94 4.90 -14.84 -4.54
N LYS A 95 5.47 -15.70 -3.71
CA LYS A 95 5.65 -15.45 -2.26
C LYS A 95 7.00 -15.96 -1.82
N GLN A 96 7.74 -15.13 -1.08
CA GLN A 96 9.04 -15.47 -0.50
C GLN A 96 9.16 -14.80 0.86
N VAL A 97 9.64 -15.53 1.88
CA VAL A 97 9.88 -14.95 3.21
C VAL A 97 10.89 -13.81 3.13
N LEU A 98 11.90 -13.98 2.28
CA LEU A 98 12.86 -12.93 1.92
C LEU A 98 13.12 -12.98 0.41
N SER A 99 12.94 -11.86 -0.24
CA SER A 99 13.35 -11.63 -1.64
C SER A 99 14.36 -10.49 -1.69
N VAL A 100 15.11 -10.42 -2.79
CA VAL A 100 16.03 -9.31 -3.04
C VAL A 100 15.66 -8.68 -4.39
N SER A 101 15.52 -7.36 -4.40
CA SER A 101 15.23 -6.63 -5.64
C SER A 101 16.39 -6.77 -6.62
N THR A 102 16.13 -7.31 -7.80
CA THR A 102 17.13 -7.45 -8.87
C THR A 102 17.56 -6.10 -9.44
N SER A 103 16.69 -5.09 -9.37
CA SER A 103 16.96 -3.75 -9.91
C SER A 103 17.70 -2.85 -8.93
N TYR A 104 17.50 -3.05 -7.62
CA TYR A 104 17.96 -2.11 -6.59
C TYR A 104 18.81 -2.75 -5.48
N GLY A 105 18.86 -4.09 -5.40
CA GLY A 105 19.63 -4.80 -4.38
C GLY A 105 19.06 -4.76 -2.96
N TYR A 106 17.85 -4.21 -2.77
CA TYR A 106 17.22 -4.13 -1.45
C TYR A 106 16.57 -5.44 -1.05
N GLU A 107 16.68 -5.78 0.23
CA GLU A 107 15.91 -6.86 0.84
C GLU A 107 14.43 -6.48 0.93
N MET A 108 13.58 -7.43 0.60
CA MET A 108 12.12 -7.32 0.61
C MET A 108 11.53 -8.47 1.46
N PRO A 109 11.54 -8.35 2.79
CA PRO A 109 10.95 -9.35 3.69
C PRO A 109 9.46 -9.50 3.45
N TYR A 110 8.95 -10.74 3.50
CA TYR A 110 7.56 -11.10 3.30
C TYR A 110 7.02 -10.70 1.93
N TRP A 111 7.83 -10.91 0.90
CA TRP A 111 7.50 -10.58 -0.48
C TRP A 111 6.27 -11.34 -0.99
N MET A 112 5.33 -10.60 -1.59
CA MET A 112 4.18 -11.12 -2.32
C MET A 112 4.01 -10.33 -3.61
N GLY A 113 4.54 -10.87 -4.72
CA GLY A 113 4.49 -10.24 -6.05
C GLY A 113 3.12 -10.41 -6.71
N PHE A 114 2.58 -9.33 -7.28
CA PHE A 114 1.30 -9.34 -7.98
C PHE A 114 1.30 -8.68 -9.36
N ASP A 115 2.20 -7.73 -9.64
CA ASP A 115 2.22 -7.01 -10.92
C ASP A 115 3.63 -6.69 -11.41
N GLY A 116 4.20 -7.54 -12.29
CA GLY A 116 5.43 -7.25 -13.04
C GLY A 116 6.62 -6.73 -12.22
N GLY A 117 6.94 -7.35 -11.10
CA GLY A 117 8.00 -6.91 -10.19
C GLY A 117 7.51 -5.99 -9.06
N ILE A 118 6.22 -5.67 -9.02
CA ILE A 118 5.56 -4.96 -7.92
C ILE A 118 4.91 -5.97 -6.98
N GLY A 119 5.06 -5.76 -5.68
CA GLY A 119 4.49 -6.63 -4.67
C GLY A 119 4.35 -5.93 -3.32
N PHE A 120 3.78 -6.66 -2.38
CA PHE A 120 3.81 -6.30 -0.97
C PHE A 120 5.12 -6.76 -0.34
N HIS A 121 5.67 -5.96 0.55
CA HIS A 121 6.76 -6.36 1.43
C HIS A 121 6.90 -5.39 2.61
N TYR A 122 7.68 -5.76 3.60
CA TYR A 122 8.14 -4.84 4.64
C TYR A 122 9.36 -4.06 4.14
N SER A 123 9.51 -2.83 4.63
CA SER A 123 10.74 -2.06 4.47
C SER A 123 11.07 -1.32 5.77
N LYS A 124 12.21 -1.64 6.32
CA LYS A 124 12.84 -0.92 7.43
C LYS A 124 12.98 0.58 7.15
N TYR A 125 13.20 0.95 5.88
CA TYR A 125 13.30 2.34 5.45
C TYR A 125 11.99 3.10 5.67
N PHE A 126 10.84 2.51 5.28
CA PHE A 126 9.54 3.12 5.50
C PHE A 126 9.21 3.29 6.99
N ASP A 127 9.60 2.34 7.84
CA ASP A 127 9.43 2.44 9.29
C ASP A 127 10.21 3.65 9.86
N GLN A 128 11.39 3.92 9.33
CA GLN A 128 12.26 5.02 9.78
C GLN A 128 11.87 6.39 9.23
N THR A 129 11.53 6.49 7.93
CA THR A 129 11.29 7.76 7.24
C THR A 129 9.81 8.13 7.15
N GLY A 130 8.91 7.17 7.37
CA GLY A 130 7.47 7.37 7.20
C GLY A 130 7.15 7.73 5.75
N TYR A 131 6.27 8.71 5.55
CA TYR A 131 5.78 9.13 4.23
C TYR A 131 6.61 10.28 3.61
N GLN A 132 7.87 10.45 4.01
CA GLN A 132 8.75 11.49 3.43
C GLN A 132 9.17 11.11 2.01
N ASP A 133 9.31 9.82 1.74
CA ASP A 133 9.64 9.28 0.43
C ASP A 133 8.55 8.32 -0.06
N THR A 134 8.51 8.10 -1.37
CA THR A 134 7.65 7.10 -2.00
C THR A 134 8.41 5.79 -2.25
N SER A 135 7.69 4.69 -2.46
CA SER A 135 8.30 3.45 -2.91
C SER A 135 8.65 3.52 -4.40
N MET A 136 9.36 2.52 -4.89
CA MET A 136 9.65 2.35 -6.33
C MET A 136 8.60 1.44 -6.98
N GLY A 137 7.32 1.65 -6.66
CA GLY A 137 6.18 0.91 -7.20
C GLY A 137 5.61 -0.15 -6.27
N CYS A 138 6.39 -0.70 -5.35
CA CYS A 138 5.91 -1.69 -4.40
C CYS A 138 4.96 -1.10 -3.36
N THR A 139 4.04 -1.90 -2.90
CA THR A 139 3.16 -1.60 -1.77
C THR A 139 3.88 -2.03 -0.48
N ILE A 140 4.54 -1.06 0.16
CA ILE A 140 5.37 -1.33 1.34
C ILE A 140 4.52 -1.22 2.60
N LEU A 141 4.54 -2.25 3.45
CA LEU A 141 3.90 -2.22 4.77
C LEU A 141 4.82 -1.53 5.78
N ARG A 142 4.21 -0.77 6.69
CA ARG A 142 4.93 0.01 7.67
C ARG A 142 5.55 -0.82 8.79
N SER A 143 4.89 -1.91 9.18
CA SER A 143 5.29 -2.76 10.28
C SER A 143 5.69 -4.13 9.77
N GLU A 144 6.77 -4.68 10.29
CA GLU A 144 7.18 -6.04 9.96
C GLU A 144 6.15 -7.08 10.42
N ASP A 145 5.52 -6.85 11.57
CA ASP A 145 4.45 -7.71 12.09
C ASP A 145 3.24 -7.72 11.18
N ASP A 146 2.87 -6.56 10.60
CA ASP A 146 1.79 -6.46 9.64
C ASP A 146 2.12 -7.19 8.33
N ALA A 147 3.34 -7.04 7.83
CA ALA A 147 3.80 -7.74 6.63
C ALA A 147 3.80 -9.26 6.84
N ARG A 148 4.30 -9.72 7.97
CA ARG A 148 4.31 -11.14 8.36
C ARG A 148 2.89 -11.69 8.48
N TRP A 149 1.99 -10.93 9.12
CA TRP A 149 0.59 -11.33 9.24
C TRP A 149 -0.08 -11.43 7.87
N LEU A 150 0.07 -10.39 7.03
CA LEU A 150 -0.50 -10.35 5.68
C LEU A 150 0.04 -11.52 4.83
N PHE A 151 1.35 -11.75 4.87
CA PHE A 151 2.01 -12.86 4.18
C PHE A 151 1.43 -14.21 4.60
N ASN A 152 1.31 -14.47 5.90
CA ASN A 152 0.84 -15.77 6.42
C ASN A 152 -0.64 -16.03 6.13
N ASN A 153 -1.46 -14.99 6.01
CA ASN A 153 -2.90 -15.10 5.82
C ASN A 153 -3.35 -14.94 4.36
N THR A 154 -2.43 -14.67 3.42
CA THR A 154 -2.75 -14.47 2.00
C THR A 154 -2.31 -15.69 1.18
N PRO A 155 -3.23 -16.53 0.69
CA PRO A 155 -2.90 -17.62 -0.22
C PRO A 155 -2.36 -17.13 -1.58
N MET A 156 -1.59 -17.98 -2.27
CA MET A 156 -1.25 -17.79 -3.68
C MET A 156 -2.53 -17.67 -4.52
N GLY A 157 -2.51 -16.82 -5.53
CA GLY A 157 -3.67 -16.57 -6.38
C GLY A 157 -4.70 -15.60 -5.78
N THR A 158 -4.54 -15.17 -4.53
CA THR A 158 -5.39 -14.12 -3.93
C THR A 158 -5.40 -12.89 -4.81
N LYS A 159 -6.58 -12.33 -5.09
CA LYS A 159 -6.71 -11.12 -5.92
C LYS A 159 -6.30 -9.88 -5.15
N VAL A 160 -5.56 -9.04 -5.83
CA VAL A 160 -5.17 -7.69 -5.40
C VAL A 160 -5.90 -6.70 -6.30
N VAL A 161 -6.70 -5.83 -5.71
CA VAL A 161 -7.38 -4.71 -6.39
C VAL A 161 -6.66 -3.44 -5.99
N VAL A 162 -6.06 -2.73 -6.96
CA VAL A 162 -5.41 -1.42 -6.75
C VAL A 162 -6.29 -0.34 -7.35
N TYR A 163 -6.62 0.71 -6.60
CA TYR A 163 -7.51 1.81 -7.00
C TYR A 163 -7.16 3.13 -6.29
N SER A 164 -7.71 4.23 -6.82
CA SER A 164 -7.64 5.59 -6.24
C SER A 164 -9.01 6.12 -5.90
#